data_52473bc42110536983d52d7ed7fdc2a8
#
_entry.id   52473bc42110536983d52d7ed7fdc2a8
#
_cell.length_a   1.000
_cell.length_b   1.000
_cell.length_c   1.000
_cell.angle_alpha   90.00
_cell.angle_beta   90.00
_cell.angle_gamma   90.00
#
_symmetry.space_group_name_H-M   'P 1'
#
loop_
_entity.id
_entity.type
_entity.pdbx_description
1 polymer ?
#
loop_
_entity_poly.entity_id
_entity_poly.type
_entity_poly.pdbx_seq_one_letter_code
_entity_poly.pdbx_strand_id
1 'polypeptide(L)'
;MSKRPGYCYRRLQRPYTQKKFIKRIPQSKVRKFDHGNPTGEFDYQVSLVATASFQVLSKALEAARMSVISQLRKRISDREGFFFKILPYPHHIVRRHAMASVHKAERLQKGMRLAFGKPQERAARIKRGQTLLIIKVRAEDLDAARYAMKIAKLKLPPFTTVKVEKIAKVEEKVVA
;
A
#
# COMPACT_ATOMS: atom_id res chain seq x y z
N MET A 1 -1.12 23.70 6.90
CA MET A 1 0.13 23.05 7.38
C MET A 1 0.77 22.29 6.23
N SER A 2 2.03 22.58 5.92
CA SER A 2 2.77 21.87 4.87
C SER A 2 2.98 20.40 5.24
N LYS A 3 2.79 19.50 4.27
CA LYS A 3 3.09 18.08 4.45
C LYS A 3 4.61 17.91 4.46
N ARG A 4 5.13 17.07 5.38
CA ARG A 4 6.55 16.70 5.33
C ARG A 4 6.86 15.92 4.06
N PRO A 5 8.09 16.00 3.54
CA PRO A 5 8.54 15.18 2.41
C PRO A 5 8.30 13.70 2.62
N GLY A 6 8.04 12.96 1.55
CA GLY A 6 7.72 11.54 1.62
C GLY A 6 8.81 10.67 2.28
N TYR A 7 10.07 11.06 2.16
CA TYR A 7 11.19 10.34 2.77
C TYR A 7 11.12 10.30 4.31
N CYS A 8 10.54 11.33 4.96
CA CYS A 8 10.35 11.36 6.41
C CYS A 8 9.43 10.24 6.94
N TYR A 9 8.61 9.66 6.05
CA TYR A 9 7.65 8.62 6.41
C TYR A 9 8.06 7.22 5.95
N ARG A 10 9.12 7.09 5.14
CA ARG A 10 9.58 5.80 4.61
C ARG A 10 10.42 5.00 5.61
N ARG A 11 11.18 5.68 6.47
CA ARG A 11 12.05 5.02 7.44
C ARG A 11 11.22 4.19 8.41
N LEU A 12 11.61 2.92 8.58
CA LEU A 12 10.96 2.00 9.51
C LEU A 12 11.18 2.48 10.95
N GLN A 13 10.08 2.75 11.64
CA GLN A 13 10.06 3.19 13.03
C GLN A 13 9.71 2.02 13.96
N ARG A 14 9.94 2.19 15.28
CA ARG A 14 9.41 1.25 16.28
C ARG A 14 7.89 1.12 16.14
N PRO A 15 7.31 -0.08 16.33
CA PRO A 15 5.88 -0.26 16.24
C PRO A 15 5.15 0.61 17.29
N TYR A 16 4.15 1.34 16.82
CA TYR A 16 3.23 2.10 17.67
C TYR A 16 1.81 1.64 17.36
N THR A 17 1.42 0.54 18.01
CA THR A 17 0.22 -0.24 17.65
C THR A 17 -0.70 -0.51 18.83
N GLN A 18 -0.24 -0.29 20.07
CA GLN A 18 -1.04 -0.54 21.28
C GLN A 18 -2.17 0.48 21.41
N LYS A 19 -3.35 0.10 20.94
CA LYS A 19 -4.53 0.97 20.85
C LYS A 19 -4.99 1.52 22.20
N LYS A 20 -4.81 0.78 23.28
CA LYS A 20 -5.19 1.21 24.64
C LYS A 20 -4.51 2.49 25.11
N PHE A 21 -3.30 2.78 24.62
CA PHE A 21 -2.55 3.99 24.97
C PHE A 21 -2.74 5.15 23.99
N ILE A 22 -3.53 4.96 22.93
CA ILE A 22 -3.69 5.94 21.87
C ILE A 22 -5.11 6.49 21.92
N LYS A 23 -5.27 7.69 22.50
CA LYS A 23 -6.58 8.32 22.70
C LYS A 23 -7.39 8.51 21.40
N ARG A 24 -6.73 8.84 20.28
CA ARG A 24 -7.40 9.05 18.99
C ARG A 24 -6.66 8.26 17.90
N ILE A 25 -7.33 7.28 17.36
CA ILE A 25 -6.79 6.45 16.27
C ILE A 25 -7.30 7.01 14.94
N PRO A 26 -6.40 7.45 14.02
CA PRO A 26 -6.81 7.92 12.70
C PRO A 26 -7.40 6.76 11.89
N GLN A 27 -8.40 7.05 11.07
CA GLN A 27 -8.98 6.07 10.17
C GLN A 27 -8.00 5.68 9.05
N SER A 28 -8.06 4.41 8.60
CA SER A 28 -7.35 3.99 7.39
C SER A 28 -8.00 4.60 6.15
N LYS A 29 -7.18 5.03 5.20
CA LYS A 29 -7.68 5.47 3.88
C LYS A 29 -8.02 4.29 2.99
N VAL A 30 -7.32 3.18 3.12
CA VAL A 30 -7.65 1.93 2.43
C VAL A 30 -8.82 1.27 3.15
N ARG A 31 -9.91 1.05 2.44
CA ARG A 31 -11.11 0.36 2.96
C ARG A 31 -11.32 -0.99 2.28
N LYS A 32 -11.06 -1.08 0.97
CA LYS A 32 -11.18 -2.31 0.18
C LYS A 32 -9.78 -2.81 -0.19
N PHE A 33 -9.51 -4.07 0.11
CA PHE A 33 -8.22 -4.71 -0.13
C PHE A 33 -8.26 -5.62 -1.35
N ASP A 34 -9.41 -6.21 -1.64
CA ASP A 34 -9.65 -7.15 -2.70
C ASP A 34 -10.56 -6.53 -3.77
N HIS A 35 -10.24 -6.76 -5.05
CA HIS A 35 -11.00 -6.27 -6.20
C HIS A 35 -10.97 -7.29 -7.33
N GLY A 36 -12.06 -7.36 -8.11
CA GLY A 36 -12.22 -8.32 -9.19
C GLY A 36 -12.74 -9.65 -8.70
N ASN A 37 -12.56 -10.70 -9.50
CA ASN A 37 -13.06 -12.04 -9.21
C ASN A 37 -12.00 -12.88 -8.45
N PRO A 38 -12.24 -13.25 -7.19
CA PRO A 38 -11.29 -14.07 -6.42
C PRO A 38 -11.23 -15.53 -6.87
N THR A 39 -12.31 -16.04 -7.46
CA THR A 39 -12.48 -17.45 -7.87
C THR A 39 -12.20 -17.68 -9.35
N GLY A 40 -11.84 -16.64 -10.12
CA GLY A 40 -11.53 -16.76 -11.54
C GLY A 40 -10.29 -17.62 -11.80
N GLU A 41 -10.27 -18.29 -12.95
CA GLU A 41 -9.07 -18.97 -13.43
C GLU A 41 -8.11 -17.96 -14.04
N PHE A 42 -6.89 -17.96 -13.54
CA PHE A 42 -5.83 -17.05 -13.97
C PHE A 42 -4.55 -17.83 -14.24
N ASP A 43 -3.83 -17.44 -15.30
CA ASP A 43 -2.58 -18.09 -15.72
C ASP A 43 -1.34 -17.45 -15.09
N TYR A 44 -1.39 -16.13 -14.84
CA TYR A 44 -0.25 -15.36 -14.34
C TYR A 44 -0.57 -14.57 -13.09
N GLN A 45 0.41 -14.51 -12.21
CA GLN A 45 0.43 -13.63 -11.04
C GLN A 45 1.54 -12.61 -11.19
N VAL A 46 1.18 -11.33 -11.17
CA VAL A 46 2.11 -10.21 -11.12
C VAL A 46 2.14 -9.68 -9.71
N SER A 47 3.29 -9.73 -9.07
CA SER A 47 3.46 -9.33 -7.68
C SER A 47 4.44 -8.14 -7.55
N LEU A 48 4.16 -7.24 -6.62
CA LEU A 48 5.05 -6.14 -6.24
C LEU A 48 5.72 -6.48 -4.92
N VAL A 49 7.03 -6.72 -4.94
CA VAL A 49 7.81 -7.21 -3.79
C VAL A 49 8.75 -6.13 -3.28
N ALA A 50 8.88 -6.02 -1.96
CA ALA A 50 9.79 -5.09 -1.30
C ALA A 50 11.25 -5.56 -1.36
N THR A 51 12.15 -4.71 -1.83
CA THR A 51 13.61 -4.99 -1.86
C THR A 51 14.33 -4.57 -0.57
N ALA A 52 13.70 -3.68 0.22
CA ALA A 52 14.22 -3.21 1.50
C ALA A 52 13.09 -3.12 2.54
N SER A 53 13.43 -2.94 3.80
CA SER A 53 12.45 -2.71 4.86
C SER A 53 12.09 -1.22 4.94
N PHE A 54 10.80 -0.91 4.90
CA PHE A 54 10.27 0.46 4.97
C PHE A 54 8.85 0.47 5.53
N GLN A 55 8.28 1.66 5.65
CA GLN A 55 6.86 1.80 5.98
C GLN A 55 6.12 2.58 4.89
N VAL A 56 4.85 2.24 4.69
CA VAL A 56 3.98 2.84 3.68
C VAL A 56 2.74 3.41 4.35
N LEU A 57 2.45 4.68 4.08
CA LEU A 57 1.23 5.32 4.57
C LEU A 57 -0.01 4.73 3.91
N SER A 58 -1.11 4.64 4.66
CA SER A 58 -2.39 4.15 4.13
C SER A 58 -2.86 4.92 2.89
N LYS A 59 -2.61 6.22 2.81
CA LYS A 59 -2.92 7.03 1.63
C LYS A 59 -2.11 6.66 0.39
N ALA A 60 -0.86 6.21 0.55
CA ALA A 60 -0.03 5.77 -0.58
C ALA A 60 -0.52 4.42 -1.12
N LEU A 61 -0.92 3.50 -0.23
CA LEU A 61 -1.55 2.24 -0.62
C LEU A 61 -2.88 2.50 -1.37
N GLU A 62 -3.70 3.43 -0.88
CA GLU A 62 -4.94 3.80 -1.55
C GLU A 62 -4.70 4.42 -2.92
N ALA A 63 -3.71 5.31 -3.05
CA ALA A 63 -3.34 5.89 -4.34
C ALA A 63 -2.84 4.83 -5.32
N ALA A 64 -2.06 3.85 -4.85
CA ALA A 64 -1.63 2.71 -5.66
C ALA A 64 -2.83 1.87 -6.11
N ARG A 65 -3.75 1.52 -5.19
CA ARG A 65 -4.99 0.80 -5.48
C ARG A 65 -5.79 1.47 -6.59
N MET A 66 -6.10 2.74 -6.40
CA MET A 66 -6.89 3.52 -7.38
C MET A 66 -6.22 3.56 -8.76
N SER A 67 -4.90 3.76 -8.77
CA SER A 67 -4.13 3.79 -10.02
C SER A 67 -4.16 2.44 -10.73
N VAL A 68 -3.97 1.32 -10.00
CA VAL A 68 -4.02 -0.04 -10.57
C VAL A 68 -5.40 -0.31 -11.18
N ILE A 69 -6.46 -0.12 -10.39
CA ILE A 69 -7.83 -0.42 -10.83
C ILE A 69 -8.21 0.45 -12.04
N SER A 70 -7.83 1.72 -12.06
CA SER A 70 -8.08 2.60 -13.19
C SER A 70 -7.40 2.10 -14.46
N GLN A 71 -6.15 1.60 -14.37
CA GLN A 71 -5.43 1.07 -15.53
C GLN A 71 -5.97 -0.27 -16.00
N LEU A 72 -6.30 -1.17 -15.08
CA LEU A 72 -6.89 -2.48 -15.42
C LEU A 72 -8.23 -2.29 -16.13
N ARG A 73 -9.14 -1.48 -15.58
CA ARG A 73 -10.45 -1.20 -16.19
C ARG A 73 -10.41 -0.52 -17.55
N LYS A 74 -9.34 0.19 -17.86
CA LYS A 74 -9.14 0.82 -19.18
C LYS A 74 -8.65 -0.16 -20.24
N ARG A 75 -7.95 -1.22 -19.83
CA ARG A 75 -7.25 -2.14 -20.73
C ARG A 75 -7.90 -3.50 -20.81
N ILE A 76 -8.56 -3.94 -19.76
CA ILE A 76 -9.26 -5.21 -19.67
C ILE A 76 -10.76 -4.91 -19.82
N SER A 77 -11.37 -5.43 -20.88
CA SER A 77 -12.79 -5.22 -21.19
C SER A 77 -13.70 -5.93 -20.19
N ASP A 78 -13.28 -7.09 -19.71
CA ASP A 78 -13.99 -7.89 -18.73
C ASP A 78 -13.72 -7.37 -17.31
N ARG A 79 -14.79 -7.01 -16.59
CA ARG A 79 -14.71 -6.55 -15.20
C ARG A 79 -14.27 -7.66 -14.24
N GLU A 80 -14.46 -8.91 -14.60
CA GLU A 80 -14.10 -10.10 -13.84
C GLU A 80 -12.81 -10.76 -14.35
N GLY A 81 -12.21 -10.24 -15.42
CA GLY A 81 -10.99 -10.75 -16.04
C GLY A 81 -9.71 -10.59 -15.21
N PHE A 82 -9.80 -10.00 -14.03
CA PHE A 82 -8.66 -9.84 -13.14
C PHE A 82 -9.02 -10.00 -11.67
N PHE A 83 -8.03 -10.33 -10.85
CA PHE A 83 -8.10 -10.24 -9.40
C PHE A 83 -6.94 -9.41 -8.87
N PHE A 84 -7.23 -8.41 -8.05
CA PHE A 84 -6.23 -7.55 -7.42
C PHE A 84 -6.37 -7.59 -5.91
N LYS A 85 -5.24 -7.74 -5.20
CA LYS A 85 -5.19 -7.78 -3.74
C LYS A 85 -4.07 -6.94 -3.16
N ILE A 86 -4.39 -6.21 -2.07
CA ILE A 86 -3.43 -5.52 -1.22
C ILE A 86 -3.17 -6.39 0.00
N LEU A 87 -1.92 -6.82 0.22
CA LEU A 87 -1.56 -7.71 1.33
C LEU A 87 -1.31 -6.96 2.65
N PRO A 88 -0.52 -5.86 2.67
CA PRO A 88 -0.16 -5.23 3.93
C PRO A 88 -1.31 -4.40 4.51
N TYR A 89 -1.67 -4.68 5.76
CA TYR A 89 -2.64 -3.88 6.50
C TYR A 89 -1.96 -2.72 7.26
N PRO A 90 -2.43 -1.47 7.12
CA PRO A 90 -1.87 -0.31 7.81
C PRO A 90 -2.35 -0.24 9.28
N HIS A 91 -1.62 -0.90 10.18
CA HIS A 91 -1.92 -0.95 11.61
C HIS A 91 -1.03 -0.05 12.48
N HIS A 92 0.17 0.30 12.01
CA HIS A 92 1.08 1.21 12.70
C HIS A 92 0.57 2.65 12.62
N ILE A 93 0.65 3.40 13.74
CA ILE A 93 0.19 4.78 13.81
C ILE A 93 1.39 5.71 13.73
N VAL A 94 1.40 6.55 12.69
CA VAL A 94 2.41 7.57 12.49
C VAL A 94 2.03 8.82 13.26
N ARG A 95 2.94 9.28 14.11
CA ARG A 95 2.81 10.50 14.91
C ARG A 95 3.47 11.68 14.23
N ARG A 96 2.95 12.86 14.49
CA ARG A 96 3.57 14.11 14.07
C ARG A 96 3.44 15.16 15.16
N HIS A 97 4.55 15.79 15.52
CA HIS A 97 4.55 17.05 16.22
C HIS A 97 4.45 18.18 15.20
N ALA A 98 3.35 18.94 15.24
CA ALA A 98 3.15 20.05 14.31
C ALA A 98 3.91 21.27 14.87
N MET A 99 4.98 21.65 14.18
CA MET A 99 5.68 22.91 14.42
C MET A 99 5.28 23.90 13.33
N ALA A 100 4.96 25.14 13.71
CA ALA A 100 4.75 26.20 12.76
C ALA A 100 6.13 26.73 12.29
N SER A 101 6.26 26.91 10.98
CA SER A 101 7.50 27.44 10.37
C SER A 101 7.44 28.96 10.14
N VAL A 102 6.37 29.62 10.53
CA VAL A 102 6.14 31.05 10.27
C VAL A 102 6.12 31.81 11.60
N HIS A 103 6.84 32.91 11.68
CA HIS A 103 6.99 33.77 12.87
C HIS A 103 5.67 34.22 13.53
N LYS A 104 4.60 34.35 12.76
CA LYS A 104 3.27 34.78 13.28
C LYS A 104 2.49 33.70 14.04
N ALA A 105 3.01 32.47 14.15
CA ALA A 105 2.27 31.34 14.74
C ALA A 105 2.77 30.92 16.14
N GLU A 106 3.54 31.74 16.82
CA GLU A 106 4.11 31.46 18.14
C GLU A 106 3.05 31.17 19.21
N ARG A 107 1.89 31.82 19.13
CA ARG A 107 0.76 31.58 20.05
C ARG A 107 0.14 30.19 19.90
N LEU A 108 0.31 29.54 18.75
CA LEU A 108 -0.30 28.25 18.41
C LEU A 108 0.63 27.07 18.64
N GLN A 109 1.89 27.30 18.93
CA GLN A 109 2.89 26.23 19.15
C GLN A 109 3.65 26.42 20.46
N LYS A 110 4.01 25.28 21.06
CA LYS A 110 4.84 25.24 22.27
C LYS A 110 6.31 24.90 21.96
N GLY A 111 6.78 25.12 20.72
CA GLY A 111 8.10 24.70 20.26
C GLY A 111 8.31 23.20 20.48
N MET A 112 9.46 22.83 21.07
CA MET A 112 9.78 21.45 21.45
C MET A 112 9.23 21.03 22.83
N ARG A 113 8.61 21.94 23.57
CA ARG A 113 7.90 21.61 24.80
C ARG A 113 6.72 20.70 24.46
N LEU A 114 6.56 19.55 25.15
CA LEU A 114 5.58 18.52 24.82
C LEU A 114 5.75 17.97 23.38
N ALA A 115 7.00 17.69 22.99
CA ALA A 115 7.39 17.30 21.64
C ALA A 115 6.81 15.96 21.15
N PHE A 116 6.22 15.15 22.04
CA PHE A 116 5.60 13.88 21.65
C PHE A 116 4.48 14.11 20.62
N GLY A 117 4.65 13.55 19.43
CA GLY A 117 3.76 13.79 18.31
C GLY A 117 2.34 13.23 18.54
N LYS A 118 1.34 13.94 18.04
CA LYS A 118 -0.04 13.47 18.01
C LYS A 118 -0.23 12.44 16.87
N PRO A 119 -1.09 11.41 17.06
CA PRO A 119 -1.45 10.46 16.00
C PRO A 119 -2.01 11.19 14.78
N GLN A 120 -1.48 10.90 13.58
CA GLN A 120 -1.88 11.59 12.36
C GLN A 120 -2.41 10.65 11.28
N GLU A 121 -1.68 9.59 10.97
CA GLU A 121 -2.02 8.65 9.89
C GLU A 121 -1.68 7.21 10.29
N ARG A 122 -2.24 6.25 9.55
CA ARG A 122 -1.84 4.85 9.65
C ARG A 122 -0.82 4.50 8.58
N ALA A 123 0.07 3.57 8.91
CA ALA A 123 1.06 3.03 7.99
C ALA A 123 1.17 1.51 8.13
N ALA A 124 1.51 0.85 7.04
CA ALA A 124 1.92 -0.54 7.05
C ALA A 124 3.44 -0.63 7.18
N ARG A 125 3.93 -1.52 8.04
CA ARG A 125 5.36 -1.84 8.20
C ARG A 125 5.68 -3.01 7.28
N ILE A 126 6.59 -2.80 6.35
CA ILE A 126 6.97 -3.76 5.32
C ILE A 126 8.38 -4.26 5.61
N LYS A 127 8.56 -5.57 5.56
CA LYS A 127 9.87 -6.23 5.63
C LYS A 127 10.43 -6.45 4.23
N ARG A 128 11.74 -6.59 4.12
CA ARG A 128 12.40 -7.02 2.87
C ARG A 128 11.84 -8.38 2.43
N GLY A 129 11.59 -8.54 1.13
CA GLY A 129 11.01 -9.75 0.56
C GLY A 129 9.48 -9.86 0.66
N GLN A 130 8.81 -8.97 1.40
CA GLN A 130 7.36 -9.01 1.57
C GLN A 130 6.65 -8.50 0.31
N THR A 131 5.64 -9.22 -0.14
CA THR A 131 4.76 -8.81 -1.24
C THR A 131 3.76 -7.75 -0.75
N LEU A 132 3.61 -6.69 -1.54
CA LEU A 132 2.68 -5.60 -1.23
C LEU A 132 1.36 -5.74 -1.98
N LEU A 133 1.46 -5.93 -3.29
CA LEU A 133 0.32 -5.98 -4.20
C LEU A 133 0.42 -7.23 -5.05
N ILE A 134 -0.71 -7.84 -5.34
CA ILE A 134 -0.83 -8.98 -6.25
C ILE A 134 -1.90 -8.64 -7.28
N ILE A 135 -1.63 -8.93 -8.55
CA ILE A 135 -2.61 -8.97 -9.64
C ILE A 135 -2.55 -10.37 -10.24
N LYS A 136 -3.70 -11.01 -10.38
CA LYS A 136 -3.84 -12.25 -11.15
C LYS A 136 -4.62 -11.94 -12.41
N VAL A 137 -4.14 -12.43 -13.54
CA VAL A 137 -4.73 -12.19 -14.87
C VAL A 137 -4.55 -13.41 -15.78
N ARG A 138 -5.32 -13.44 -16.87
CA ARG A 138 -5.14 -14.38 -18.00
C ARG A 138 -3.88 -14.02 -18.80
N ALA A 139 -3.44 -14.92 -19.66
CA ALA A 139 -2.24 -14.71 -20.48
C ALA A 139 -2.36 -13.47 -21.39
N GLU A 140 -3.53 -13.21 -21.96
CA GLU A 140 -3.82 -12.09 -22.85
C GLU A 140 -3.63 -10.73 -22.19
N ASP A 141 -3.92 -10.63 -20.87
CA ASP A 141 -3.93 -9.38 -20.11
C ASP A 141 -2.61 -9.11 -19.34
N LEU A 142 -1.59 -9.94 -19.57
CA LEU A 142 -0.33 -9.87 -18.83
C LEU A 142 0.35 -8.49 -18.96
N ASP A 143 0.37 -7.91 -20.15
CA ASP A 143 1.00 -6.62 -20.39
C ASP A 143 0.22 -5.47 -19.73
N ALA A 144 -1.12 -5.56 -19.69
CA ALA A 144 -1.95 -4.62 -18.94
C ALA A 144 -1.64 -4.67 -17.44
N ALA A 145 -1.46 -5.86 -16.87
CA ALA A 145 -1.11 -6.05 -15.47
C ALA A 145 0.29 -5.55 -15.14
N ARG A 146 1.29 -5.82 -16.00
CA ARG A 146 2.66 -5.28 -15.87
C ARG A 146 2.67 -3.75 -15.87
N TYR A 147 1.94 -3.14 -16.79
CA TYR A 147 1.81 -1.69 -16.88
C TYR A 147 1.14 -1.11 -15.63
N ALA A 148 0.03 -1.70 -15.17
CA ALA A 148 -0.65 -1.28 -13.96
C ALA A 148 0.27 -1.33 -12.73
N MET A 149 1.08 -2.40 -12.57
CA MET A 149 2.07 -2.51 -11.51
C MET A 149 3.20 -1.46 -11.62
N LYS A 150 3.63 -1.12 -12.83
CA LYS A 150 4.60 -0.04 -13.05
C LYS A 150 4.07 1.30 -12.56
N ILE A 151 2.81 1.61 -12.82
CA ILE A 151 2.14 2.83 -12.32
C ILE A 151 1.99 2.79 -10.78
N ALA A 152 1.60 1.64 -10.22
CA ALA A 152 1.52 1.46 -8.77
C ALA A 152 2.86 1.73 -8.06
N LYS A 153 3.96 1.24 -8.64
CA LYS A 153 5.33 1.47 -8.13
C LYS A 153 5.64 2.96 -7.96
N LEU A 154 5.17 3.83 -8.87
CA LEU A 154 5.36 5.29 -8.77
C LEU A 154 4.62 5.92 -7.58
N LYS A 155 3.58 5.29 -7.05
CA LYS A 155 2.82 5.77 -5.87
C LYS A 155 3.38 5.26 -4.55
N LEU A 156 4.28 4.29 -4.60
CA LEU A 156 4.90 3.62 -3.44
C LEU A 156 6.38 4.04 -3.30
N PRO A 157 7.03 3.72 -2.18
CA PRO A 157 8.47 3.93 -2.03
C PRO A 157 9.26 3.18 -3.12
N PRO A 158 10.43 3.71 -3.57
CA PRO A 158 11.19 3.18 -4.71
C PRO A 158 11.79 1.78 -4.46
N PHE A 159 11.77 1.29 -3.23
CA PHE A 159 12.33 -0.01 -2.83
C PHE A 159 11.38 -1.17 -3.14
N THR A 160 10.89 -1.24 -4.37
CA THR A 160 9.96 -2.30 -4.80
C THR A 160 10.31 -2.80 -6.20
N THR A 161 10.14 -4.11 -6.42
CA THR A 161 10.38 -4.77 -7.71
C THR A 161 9.15 -5.55 -8.13
N VAL A 162 8.85 -5.52 -9.43
CA VAL A 162 7.75 -6.30 -10.01
C VAL A 162 8.29 -7.69 -10.33
N LYS A 163 7.60 -8.73 -9.87
CA LYS A 163 7.83 -10.12 -10.23
C LYS A 163 6.63 -10.67 -10.97
N VAL A 164 6.87 -11.49 -11.97
CA VAL A 164 5.84 -12.21 -12.74
C VAL A 164 6.07 -13.68 -12.55
N GLU A 165 5.04 -14.39 -12.14
CA GLU A 165 5.06 -15.83 -11.88
C GLU A 165 3.89 -16.46 -12.64
N LYS A 166 4.12 -17.62 -13.27
CA LYS A 166 3.05 -18.43 -13.86
C LYS A 166 2.40 -19.24 -12.75
N ILE A 167 1.08 -19.21 -12.68
CA ILE A 167 0.33 -20.01 -11.71
C ILE A 167 0.29 -21.43 -12.24
N ALA A 168 0.87 -22.40 -11.50
CA ALA A 168 0.69 -23.81 -11.83
C ALA A 168 -0.80 -24.16 -11.63
N LYS A 169 -1.46 -24.61 -12.69
CA LYS A 169 -2.80 -25.21 -12.56
C LYS A 169 -2.61 -26.49 -11.76
N VAL A 170 -3.27 -26.58 -10.61
CA VAL A 170 -3.39 -27.85 -9.89
C VAL A 170 -4.34 -28.69 -10.74
N GLU A 171 -3.79 -29.63 -11.49
CA GLU A 171 -4.59 -30.69 -12.09
C GLU A 171 -5.18 -31.48 -10.91
N GLU A 172 -6.48 -31.33 -10.67
CA GLU A 172 -7.20 -32.25 -9.82
C GLU A 172 -7.09 -33.63 -10.46
N LYS A 173 -6.21 -34.47 -9.90
CA LYS A 173 -6.25 -35.89 -10.19
C LYS A 173 -7.60 -36.38 -9.71
N VAL A 174 -8.54 -36.50 -10.65
CA VAL A 174 -9.75 -37.26 -10.47
C VAL A 174 -9.28 -38.67 -10.18
N VAL A 175 -9.31 -39.04 -8.91
CA VAL A 175 -9.16 -40.46 -8.50
C VAL A 175 -10.48 -41.12 -8.91
N ALA A 176 -10.39 -41.88 -10.01
CA ALA A 176 -11.44 -42.77 -10.47
C ALA A 176 -11.54 -43.95 -9.47
#